data_7a88edac069d721b3eba8ceb64727b1d
#
_entry.id   7a88edac069d721b3eba8ceb64727b1d
#
_cell.length_a   1.000
_cell.length_b   1.000
_cell.length_c   1.000
_cell.angle_alpha   90.00
_cell.angle_beta   90.00
_cell.angle_gamma   90.00
#
_symmetry.space_group_name_H-M   'P 1'
#
loop_
_entity.id
_entity.type
_entity.pdbx_description
1 polymer ?
#
loop_
_entity_poly.entity_id
_entity_poly.type
_entity_poly.pdbx_seq_one_letter_code
_entity_poly.pdbx_strand_id
1 'polypeptide(L)'
;MNIGLLGGTFNPIHIGHLALAEEARARLELAKVLFMPAGQPYRKTNTHILSAEHRLQMVRIAIAGKPHFRVSTIEIERAGPTYTVDTISELKSQLNDEDEVYFILGWDNLEELPKWREPRQLITLCRLVAVPRIGYRVPDLSSMEAKIPGLSEWVVMLDKPEIDISASVIRERVARGLSIKNL
;
A
#
# COMPACT_ATOMS: atom_id res chain seq x y z
N MET A 1 3.43 19.39 1.50
CA MET A 1 4.49 18.33 1.43
C MET A 1 3.96 17.13 0.66
N ASN A 2 4.85 16.36 -0.01
CA ASN A 2 4.47 15.10 -0.64
C ASN A 2 4.55 13.95 0.38
N ILE A 3 3.44 13.25 0.59
CA ILE A 3 3.33 12.19 1.60
C ILE A 3 2.94 10.88 0.90
N GLY A 4 3.81 9.86 1.02
CA GLY A 4 3.50 8.52 0.56
C GLY A 4 2.60 7.78 1.55
N LEU A 5 1.68 6.97 1.04
CA LEU A 5 0.85 6.08 1.83
C LEU A 5 0.94 4.66 1.25
N LEU A 6 1.51 3.74 2.00
CA LEU A 6 1.58 2.32 1.63
C LEU A 6 0.64 1.52 2.52
N GLY A 7 -0.54 1.21 1.99
CA GLY A 7 -1.52 0.36 2.64
C GLY A 7 -1.23 -1.12 2.42
N GLY A 8 -1.53 -1.95 3.39
CA GLY A 8 -1.36 -3.39 3.24
C GLY A 8 -1.83 -4.20 4.43
N THR A 9 -2.09 -5.48 4.18
CA THR A 9 -2.37 -6.41 5.30
C THR A 9 -1.15 -6.61 6.18
N PHE A 10 0.06 -6.61 5.60
CA PHE A 10 1.34 -6.84 6.28
C PHE A 10 1.32 -8.09 7.17
N ASN A 11 1.04 -9.23 6.58
CA ASN A 11 0.92 -10.50 7.30
C ASN A 11 1.93 -11.58 6.79
N PRO A 12 3.25 -11.38 6.99
CA PRO A 12 3.93 -10.20 7.57
C PRO A 12 4.26 -9.10 6.57
N ILE A 13 4.79 -7.98 7.05
CA ILE A 13 5.60 -7.05 6.28
C ILE A 13 6.92 -7.73 5.88
N HIS A 14 7.49 -7.32 4.74
CA HIS A 14 8.74 -7.90 4.22
C HIS A 14 9.55 -6.87 3.44
N ILE A 15 10.79 -7.21 3.09
CA ILE A 15 11.70 -6.28 2.41
C ILE A 15 11.14 -5.73 1.09
N GLY A 16 10.27 -6.47 0.41
CA GLY A 16 9.57 -5.99 -0.77
C GLY A 16 8.75 -4.73 -0.51
N HIS A 17 8.03 -4.68 0.60
CA HIS A 17 7.27 -3.49 0.99
C HIS A 17 8.19 -2.30 1.32
N LEU A 18 9.33 -2.56 1.97
CA LEU A 18 10.29 -1.51 2.32
C LEU A 18 10.96 -0.93 1.08
N ALA A 19 11.34 -1.78 0.14
CA ALA A 19 11.95 -1.34 -1.12
C ALA A 19 10.98 -0.55 -1.99
N LEU A 20 9.71 -0.98 -2.07
CA LEU A 20 8.63 -0.22 -2.71
C LEU A 20 8.47 1.18 -2.15
N ALA A 21 8.43 1.27 -0.82
CA ALA A 21 8.29 2.55 -0.13
C ALA A 21 9.50 3.46 -0.38
N GLU A 22 10.71 2.91 -0.37
CA GLU A 22 11.94 3.67 -0.60
C GLU A 22 12.06 4.14 -2.05
N GLU A 23 11.75 3.29 -3.03
CA GLU A 23 11.75 3.67 -4.44
C GLU A 23 10.73 4.79 -4.73
N ALA A 24 9.49 4.61 -4.26
CA ALA A 24 8.48 5.66 -4.43
C ALA A 24 8.91 6.96 -3.75
N ARG A 25 9.48 6.88 -2.54
CA ARG A 25 9.99 8.04 -1.81
C ARG A 25 11.08 8.78 -2.60
N ALA A 26 12.05 8.04 -3.12
CA ALA A 26 13.18 8.63 -3.85
C ALA A 26 12.75 9.25 -5.19
N ARG A 27 11.90 8.54 -5.95
CA ARG A 27 11.44 9.00 -7.28
C ARG A 27 10.52 10.20 -7.24
N LEU A 28 9.70 10.31 -6.20
CA LEU A 28 8.65 11.33 -6.07
C LEU A 28 8.97 12.37 -5.00
N GLU A 29 10.19 12.33 -4.47
CA GLU A 29 10.67 13.27 -3.43
C GLU A 29 9.70 13.36 -2.25
N LEU A 30 9.18 12.18 -1.82
CA LEU A 30 8.24 12.14 -0.71
C LEU A 30 8.97 12.47 0.60
N ALA A 31 8.43 13.41 1.35
CA ALA A 31 8.98 13.82 2.64
C ALA A 31 8.92 12.67 3.67
N LYS A 32 7.88 11.86 3.59
CA LYS A 32 7.68 10.66 4.43
C LYS A 32 6.80 9.64 3.72
N VAL A 33 6.91 8.36 4.14
CA VAL A 33 5.98 7.30 3.76
C VAL A 33 5.30 6.75 4.99
N LEU A 34 3.98 6.76 4.99
CA LEU A 34 3.12 6.18 6.03
C LEU A 34 2.82 4.73 5.68
N PHE A 35 3.25 3.79 6.52
CA PHE A 35 2.86 2.39 6.46
C PHE A 35 1.56 2.22 7.22
N MET A 36 0.52 1.74 6.53
CA MET A 36 -0.81 1.63 7.09
C MET A 36 -1.30 0.18 7.09
N PRO A 37 -1.15 -0.53 8.22
CA PRO A 37 -1.70 -1.87 8.35
C PRO A 37 -3.22 -1.83 8.31
N ALA A 38 -3.81 -2.66 7.43
CA ALA A 38 -5.26 -2.78 7.34
C ALA A 38 -5.88 -3.23 8.67
N GLY A 39 -6.95 -2.59 9.10
CA GLY A 39 -7.69 -2.98 10.30
C GLY A 39 -8.38 -4.33 10.08
N GLN A 40 -9.48 -4.34 9.34
CA GLN A 40 -10.20 -5.54 8.92
C GLN A 40 -10.07 -5.73 7.41
N PRO A 41 -9.13 -6.56 6.91
CA PRO A 41 -8.92 -6.75 5.48
C PRO A 41 -10.06 -7.61 4.88
N TYR A 42 -11.11 -6.98 4.41
CA TYR A 42 -12.35 -7.63 3.93
C TYR A 42 -12.16 -8.49 2.66
N ARG A 43 -11.08 -8.27 1.90
CA ARG A 43 -10.79 -9.01 0.65
C ARG A 43 -10.09 -10.35 0.88
N LYS A 44 -9.67 -10.69 2.08
CA LYS A 44 -8.88 -11.90 2.41
C LYS A 44 -9.62 -12.80 3.41
N THR A 45 -10.77 -13.33 3.01
CA THR A 45 -11.63 -14.14 3.86
C THR A 45 -11.12 -15.56 4.14
N ASN A 46 -10.22 -16.10 3.31
CA ASN A 46 -9.79 -17.51 3.35
C ASN A 46 -8.35 -17.72 3.86
N THR A 47 -7.69 -16.71 4.45
CA THR A 47 -6.34 -16.86 4.97
C THR A 47 -6.30 -16.54 6.46
N HIS A 48 -5.53 -17.33 7.22
CA HIS A 48 -5.26 -16.99 8.61
C HIS A 48 -4.47 -15.68 8.67
N ILE A 49 -5.12 -14.62 9.13
CA ILE A 49 -4.52 -13.29 9.29
C ILE A 49 -4.27 -13.07 10.78
N LEU A 50 -3.04 -12.69 11.12
CA LEU A 50 -2.69 -12.30 12.49
C LEU A 50 -3.49 -11.07 12.94
N SER A 51 -3.66 -10.91 14.24
CA SER A 51 -4.33 -9.73 14.78
C SER A 51 -3.71 -8.42 14.26
N ALA A 52 -4.50 -7.37 14.21
CA ALA A 52 -4.04 -6.05 13.78
C ALA A 52 -2.85 -5.58 14.63
N GLU A 53 -2.87 -5.86 15.93
CA GLU A 53 -1.79 -5.51 16.86
C GLU A 53 -0.48 -6.22 16.52
N HIS A 54 -0.47 -7.53 16.26
CA HIS A 54 0.74 -8.25 15.85
C HIS A 54 1.29 -7.71 14.52
N ARG A 55 0.43 -7.42 13.55
CA ARG A 55 0.83 -6.87 12.25
C ARG A 55 1.41 -5.46 12.40
N LEU A 56 0.82 -4.63 13.26
CA LEU A 56 1.31 -3.31 13.61
C LEU A 56 2.72 -3.38 14.22
N GLN A 57 2.94 -4.28 15.17
CA GLN A 57 4.25 -4.46 15.81
C GLN A 57 5.32 -4.90 14.81
N MET A 58 4.99 -5.83 13.89
CA MET A 58 5.91 -6.21 12.82
C MET A 58 6.30 -5.03 11.93
N VAL A 59 5.33 -4.17 11.59
CA VAL A 59 5.62 -2.96 10.80
C VAL A 59 6.52 -2.00 11.57
N ARG A 60 6.24 -1.74 12.85
CA ARG A 60 7.08 -0.88 13.70
C ARG A 60 8.54 -1.36 13.76
N ILE A 61 8.74 -2.67 13.94
CA ILE A 61 10.07 -3.28 13.95
C ILE A 61 10.76 -3.12 12.59
N ALA A 62 10.05 -3.39 11.50
CA ALA A 62 10.63 -3.35 10.15
C ALA A 62 11.07 -1.94 9.71
N ILE A 63 10.39 -0.90 10.18
CA ILE A 63 10.73 0.48 9.84
C ILE A 63 11.58 1.19 10.90
N ALA A 64 11.95 0.50 11.99
CA ALA A 64 12.78 1.06 13.02
C ALA A 64 14.12 1.58 12.45
N GLY A 65 14.51 2.79 12.85
CA GLY A 65 15.74 3.43 12.35
C GLY A 65 15.66 4.04 10.95
N LYS A 66 14.49 3.99 10.29
CA LYS A 66 14.26 4.63 8.97
C LYS A 66 13.59 6.00 9.16
N PRO A 67 14.33 7.12 8.98
CA PRO A 67 13.86 8.45 9.41
C PRO A 67 12.66 8.96 8.63
N HIS A 68 12.43 8.45 7.41
CA HIS A 68 11.33 8.88 6.56
C HIS A 68 10.10 7.97 6.62
N PHE A 69 10.16 6.87 7.36
CA PHE A 69 9.05 5.94 7.49
C PHE A 69 8.30 6.15 8.80
N ARG A 70 6.99 6.11 8.74
CA ARG A 70 6.09 6.23 9.90
C ARG A 70 4.98 5.21 9.79
N VAL A 71 4.35 4.89 10.90
CA VAL A 71 3.14 4.07 10.92
C VAL A 71 1.93 4.97 11.03
N SER A 72 0.87 4.63 10.30
CA SER A 72 -0.48 5.17 10.52
C SER A 72 -1.37 4.05 11.07
N THR A 73 -2.15 4.35 12.10
CA THR A 73 -3.07 3.42 12.78
C THR A 73 -4.53 3.67 12.40
N ILE A 74 -4.80 4.61 11.50
CA ILE A 74 -6.15 5.05 11.09
C ILE A 74 -7.07 3.86 10.80
N GLU A 75 -6.63 2.87 10.02
CA GLU A 75 -7.45 1.71 9.69
C GLU A 75 -7.62 0.73 10.85
N ILE A 76 -6.65 0.64 11.76
CA ILE A 76 -6.73 -0.23 12.94
C ILE A 76 -7.70 0.33 13.97
N GLU A 77 -7.74 1.64 14.12
CA GLU A 77 -8.61 2.35 15.07
C GLU A 77 -10.04 2.45 14.58
N ARG A 78 -10.27 2.32 13.25
CA ARG A 78 -11.61 2.36 12.67
C ARG A 78 -12.33 1.03 12.88
N ALA A 79 -13.56 1.07 13.40
CA ALA A 79 -14.42 -0.10 13.49
C ALA A 79 -14.98 -0.50 12.11
N GLY A 80 -14.99 -1.81 11.82
CA GLY A 80 -15.57 -2.37 10.61
C GLY A 80 -14.63 -2.38 9.39
N PRO A 81 -15.18 -2.65 8.18
CA PRO A 81 -14.39 -2.72 6.95
C PRO A 81 -13.76 -1.38 6.62
N THR A 82 -12.49 -1.42 6.19
CA THR A 82 -11.75 -0.22 5.80
C THR A 82 -11.68 -0.11 4.28
N TYR A 83 -12.13 1.01 3.74
CA TYR A 83 -12.05 1.33 2.32
C TYR A 83 -11.02 2.44 2.10
N THR A 84 -10.22 2.30 1.05
CA THR A 84 -9.13 3.23 0.75
C THR A 84 -9.61 4.68 0.61
N VAL A 85 -10.75 4.90 -0.02
CA VAL A 85 -11.33 6.25 -0.19
C VAL A 85 -11.64 6.91 1.15
N ASP A 86 -12.24 6.18 2.09
CA ASP A 86 -12.57 6.70 3.42
C ASP A 86 -11.29 7.00 4.21
N THR A 87 -10.30 6.15 4.07
CA THR A 87 -9.01 6.27 4.76
C THR A 87 -8.21 7.48 4.26
N ILE A 88 -8.16 7.70 2.94
CA ILE A 88 -7.44 8.85 2.38
C ILE A 88 -8.20 10.14 2.69
N SER A 89 -9.53 10.13 2.68
CA SER A 89 -10.34 11.27 3.08
C SER A 89 -10.07 11.69 4.53
N GLU A 90 -10.04 10.71 5.45
CA GLU A 90 -9.71 10.95 6.85
C GLU A 90 -8.26 11.44 7.03
N LEU A 91 -7.29 10.82 6.33
CA LEU A 91 -5.91 11.27 6.36
C LEU A 91 -5.79 12.72 5.88
N LYS A 92 -6.46 13.09 4.79
CA LYS A 92 -6.44 14.46 4.25
C LYS A 92 -7.03 15.48 5.21
N SER A 93 -8.03 15.13 6.00
CA SER A 93 -8.58 16.03 7.01
C SER A 93 -7.61 16.36 8.16
N GLN A 94 -6.54 15.57 8.29
CA GLN A 94 -5.48 15.76 9.29
C GLN A 94 -4.22 16.45 8.72
N LEU A 95 -4.21 16.72 7.41
CA LEU A 95 -3.10 17.34 6.69
C LEU A 95 -3.42 18.81 6.35
N ASN A 96 -2.41 19.57 5.94
CA ASN A 96 -2.63 20.90 5.39
C ASN A 96 -3.15 20.80 3.95
N ASP A 97 -3.86 21.84 3.49
CA ASP A 97 -4.44 21.87 2.12
C ASP A 97 -3.38 21.73 1.01
N GLU A 98 -2.15 22.17 1.28
CA GLU A 98 -1.00 22.07 0.35
C GLU A 98 -0.31 20.70 0.37
N ASP A 99 -0.71 19.78 1.25
CA ASP A 99 -0.11 18.46 1.34
C ASP A 99 -0.72 17.51 0.28
N GLU A 100 0.13 16.91 -0.54
CA GLU A 100 -0.28 15.91 -1.52
C GLU A 100 -0.08 14.50 -0.99
N VAL A 101 -1.09 13.65 -1.20
CA VAL A 101 -1.04 12.23 -0.84
C VAL A 101 -0.78 11.38 -2.08
N TYR A 102 0.21 10.51 -1.98
CA TYR A 102 0.62 9.53 -2.99
C TYR A 102 0.33 8.13 -2.48
N PHE A 103 -0.74 7.51 -2.95
CA PHE A 103 -1.11 6.15 -2.54
C PHE A 103 -0.33 5.11 -3.37
N ILE A 104 0.55 4.37 -2.71
CA ILE A 104 1.45 3.39 -3.33
C ILE A 104 0.75 2.02 -3.35
N LEU A 105 0.64 1.42 -4.55
CA LEU A 105 -0.02 0.14 -4.77
C LEU A 105 0.68 -0.66 -5.87
N GLY A 106 0.54 -1.99 -5.81
CA GLY A 106 1.05 -2.87 -6.86
C GLY A 106 0.19 -2.81 -8.13
N TRP A 107 0.76 -3.18 -9.28
CA TRP A 107 0.04 -3.26 -10.56
C TRP A 107 -1.21 -4.14 -10.49
N ASP A 108 -1.16 -5.25 -9.74
CA ASP A 108 -2.32 -6.12 -9.47
C ASP A 108 -3.47 -5.37 -8.80
N ASN A 109 -3.16 -4.49 -7.87
CA ASN A 109 -4.17 -3.67 -7.19
C ASN A 109 -4.68 -2.53 -8.07
N LEU A 110 -3.84 -1.97 -8.94
CA LEU A 110 -4.28 -0.97 -9.91
C LEU A 110 -5.30 -1.57 -10.89
N GLU A 111 -5.06 -2.76 -11.44
CA GLU A 111 -6.02 -3.46 -12.31
C GLU A 111 -7.37 -3.70 -11.63
N GLU A 112 -7.38 -3.92 -10.32
CA GLU A 112 -8.59 -4.11 -9.53
C GLU A 112 -9.30 -2.79 -9.13
N LEU A 113 -8.67 -1.64 -9.38
CA LEU A 113 -9.19 -0.31 -8.98
C LEU A 113 -10.64 -0.06 -9.42
N PRO A 114 -11.09 -0.45 -10.63
CA PRO A 114 -12.49 -0.25 -11.03
C PRO A 114 -13.54 -0.97 -10.16
N LYS A 115 -13.09 -1.95 -9.36
CA LYS A 115 -13.96 -2.69 -8.42
C LYS A 115 -13.89 -2.13 -6.99
N TRP A 116 -13.06 -1.12 -6.75
CA TRP A 116 -12.95 -0.52 -5.43
C TRP A 116 -14.16 0.38 -5.15
N ARG A 117 -14.35 0.71 -3.88
CA ARG A 117 -15.38 1.66 -3.49
C ARG A 117 -15.00 3.06 -3.95
N GLU A 118 -15.92 3.74 -4.63
CA GLU A 118 -15.77 5.13 -5.09
C GLU A 118 -14.42 5.45 -5.76
N PRO A 119 -14.00 4.69 -6.80
CA PRO A 119 -12.67 4.87 -7.39
C PRO A 119 -12.51 6.25 -8.06
N ARG A 120 -13.60 6.86 -8.54
CA ARG A 120 -13.57 8.22 -9.10
C ARG A 120 -13.30 9.26 -8.04
N GLN A 121 -13.89 9.11 -6.85
CA GLN A 121 -13.60 9.99 -5.73
C GLN A 121 -12.16 9.80 -5.25
N LEU A 122 -11.67 8.56 -5.23
CA LEU A 122 -10.30 8.25 -4.79
C LEU A 122 -9.25 9.05 -5.57
N ILE A 123 -9.36 9.09 -6.90
CA ILE A 123 -8.40 9.80 -7.75
C ILE A 123 -8.46 11.33 -7.59
N THR A 124 -9.55 11.90 -7.06
CA THR A 124 -9.58 13.33 -6.72
C THR A 124 -8.93 13.64 -5.37
N LEU A 125 -8.71 12.63 -4.54
CA LEU A 125 -8.13 12.79 -3.21
C LEU A 125 -6.62 12.57 -3.17
N CYS A 126 -6.07 11.74 -4.05
CA CYS A 126 -4.65 11.38 -4.05
C CYS A 126 -4.14 11.01 -5.44
N ARG A 127 -2.83 11.08 -5.62
CA ARG A 127 -2.15 10.44 -6.76
C ARG A 127 -1.93 8.97 -6.47
N LEU A 128 -2.12 8.12 -7.47
CA LEU A 128 -1.84 6.68 -7.38
C LEU A 128 -0.41 6.43 -7.88
N VAL A 129 0.39 5.70 -7.12
CA VAL A 129 1.75 5.30 -7.51
C VAL A 129 1.76 3.80 -7.72
N ALA A 130 1.72 3.39 -8.97
CA ALA A 130 1.65 1.99 -9.34
C ALA A 130 3.04 1.40 -9.57
N VAL A 131 3.36 0.35 -8.83
CA VAL A 131 4.67 -0.29 -8.82
C VAL A 131 4.61 -1.70 -9.41
N PRO A 132 5.68 -2.19 -10.04
CA PRO A 132 5.74 -3.53 -10.59
C PRO A 132 5.46 -4.60 -9.56
N ARG A 133 4.87 -5.69 -10.03
CA ARG A 133 4.74 -6.92 -9.26
C ARG A 133 5.05 -8.12 -10.15
N ILE A 134 5.96 -8.97 -9.73
CA ILE A 134 6.36 -10.14 -10.48
C ILE A 134 5.15 -11.02 -10.80
N GLY A 135 5.07 -11.47 -12.06
CA GLY A 135 3.94 -12.25 -12.56
C GLY A 135 2.76 -11.42 -13.07
N TYR A 136 2.81 -10.09 -12.97
CA TYR A 136 1.79 -9.19 -13.49
C TYR A 136 2.35 -8.37 -14.66
N ARG A 137 1.51 -8.15 -15.66
CA ARG A 137 1.83 -7.28 -16.81
C ARG A 137 1.59 -5.81 -16.43
N VAL A 138 2.19 -4.93 -17.20
CA VAL A 138 1.90 -3.49 -17.11
C VAL A 138 0.39 -3.28 -17.33
N PRO A 139 -0.32 -2.64 -16.39
CA PRO A 139 -1.75 -2.35 -16.53
C PRO A 139 -2.07 -1.52 -17.76
N ASP A 140 -3.14 -1.87 -18.46
CA ASP A 140 -3.65 -1.08 -19.58
C ASP A 140 -4.48 0.10 -19.06
N LEU A 141 -3.80 1.25 -18.92
CA LEU A 141 -4.44 2.48 -18.47
C LEU A 141 -5.54 2.96 -19.43
N SER A 142 -5.42 2.68 -20.74
CA SER A 142 -6.43 3.12 -21.72
C SER A 142 -7.78 2.43 -21.48
N SER A 143 -7.77 1.13 -21.20
CA SER A 143 -8.99 0.39 -20.86
C SER A 143 -9.59 0.79 -19.51
N MET A 144 -8.74 1.22 -18.58
CA MET A 144 -9.14 1.69 -17.25
C MET A 144 -9.71 3.10 -17.31
N GLU A 145 -9.16 3.98 -18.13
CA GLU A 145 -9.64 5.34 -18.39
C GLU A 145 -11.12 5.36 -18.81
N ALA A 146 -11.54 4.38 -19.64
CA ALA A 146 -12.94 4.24 -20.04
C ALA A 146 -13.88 3.99 -18.84
N LYS A 147 -13.39 3.38 -17.76
CA LYS A 147 -14.16 3.07 -16.53
C LYS A 147 -14.05 4.17 -15.48
N ILE A 148 -12.88 4.78 -15.40
CA ILE A 148 -12.55 5.84 -14.43
C ILE A 148 -11.95 7.02 -15.22
N PRO A 149 -12.78 7.90 -15.77
CA PRO A 149 -12.32 9.06 -16.54
C PRO A 149 -11.39 9.95 -15.72
N GLY A 150 -10.28 10.35 -16.31
CA GLY A 150 -9.24 11.15 -15.66
C GLY A 150 -8.15 10.34 -14.96
N LEU A 151 -8.28 9.01 -14.89
CA LEU A 151 -7.34 8.15 -14.15
C LEU A 151 -5.88 8.36 -14.61
N SER A 152 -5.66 8.45 -15.92
CA SER A 152 -4.32 8.54 -16.49
C SER A 152 -3.53 9.77 -16.02
N GLU A 153 -4.21 10.85 -15.66
CA GLU A 153 -3.60 12.08 -15.13
C GLU A 153 -3.16 11.93 -13.65
N TRP A 154 -3.73 10.97 -12.95
CA TRP A 154 -3.53 10.77 -11.51
C TRP A 154 -2.72 9.52 -11.17
N VAL A 155 -2.29 8.76 -12.18
CA VAL A 155 -1.45 7.57 -11.98
C VAL A 155 -0.01 7.85 -12.39
N VAL A 156 0.91 7.59 -11.49
CA VAL A 156 2.35 7.54 -11.76
C VAL A 156 2.75 6.07 -11.85
N MET A 157 3.21 5.64 -13.02
CA MET A 157 3.70 4.27 -13.21
C MET A 157 5.20 4.23 -12.92
N LEU A 158 5.61 3.41 -11.97
CA LEU A 158 7.02 3.11 -11.74
C LEU A 158 7.40 1.80 -12.42
N ASP A 159 8.65 1.68 -12.82
CA ASP A 159 9.23 0.52 -13.50
C ASP A 159 10.07 -0.36 -12.56
N LYS A 160 10.24 0.07 -11.32
CA LYS A 160 11.02 -0.61 -10.26
C LYS A 160 10.38 -0.37 -8.88
N PRO A 161 10.74 -1.19 -7.86
CA PRO A 161 11.57 -2.39 -7.93
C PRO A 161 10.74 -3.63 -8.36
N GLU A 162 11.43 -4.61 -8.94
CA GLU A 162 10.90 -5.96 -9.12
C GLU A 162 11.45 -6.85 -8.00
N ILE A 163 10.62 -7.23 -7.04
CA ILE A 163 11.04 -8.03 -5.89
C ILE A 163 10.18 -9.29 -5.78
N ASP A 164 10.84 -10.43 -5.87
CA ASP A 164 10.20 -11.75 -5.79
C ASP A 164 10.08 -12.23 -4.33
N ILE A 165 9.26 -11.51 -3.56
CA ILE A 165 8.94 -11.90 -2.18
C ILE A 165 7.45 -11.72 -1.94
N SER A 166 6.85 -12.74 -1.34
CA SER A 166 5.47 -12.66 -0.89
C SER A 166 5.30 -13.08 0.57
N ALA A 167 4.36 -12.46 1.25
CA ALA A 167 4.00 -12.83 2.61
C ALA A 167 3.57 -14.30 2.73
N SER A 168 3.00 -14.89 1.68
CA SER A 168 2.61 -16.30 1.66
C SER A 168 3.83 -17.23 1.74
N VAL A 169 4.86 -16.96 0.96
CA VAL A 169 6.13 -17.70 1.01
C VAL A 169 6.77 -17.60 2.39
N ILE A 170 6.75 -16.40 2.98
CA ILE A 170 7.30 -16.21 4.35
C ILE A 170 6.54 -17.05 5.37
N ARG A 171 5.21 -17.03 5.34
CA ARG A 171 4.40 -17.86 6.25
C ARG A 171 4.64 -19.34 6.08
N GLU A 172 4.77 -19.82 4.85
CA GLU A 172 5.11 -21.22 4.55
C GLU A 172 6.48 -21.59 5.12
N ARG A 173 7.50 -20.75 4.93
CA ARG A 173 8.83 -20.98 5.49
C ARG A 173 8.79 -21.07 7.02
N VAL A 174 8.08 -20.16 7.68
CA VAL A 174 7.91 -20.16 9.14
C VAL A 174 7.23 -21.47 9.60
N ALA A 175 6.15 -21.89 8.93
CA ALA A 175 5.44 -23.12 9.27
C ALA A 175 6.32 -24.37 9.12
N ARG A 176 7.33 -24.34 8.24
CA ARG A 176 8.33 -25.41 8.03
C ARG A 176 9.60 -25.26 8.87
N GLY A 177 9.67 -24.28 9.78
CA GLY A 177 10.85 -24.02 10.59
C GLY A 177 12.07 -23.51 9.79
N LEU A 178 11.85 -22.98 8.58
CA LEU A 178 12.91 -22.46 7.72
C LEU A 178 13.24 -21.00 8.05
N SER A 179 14.49 -20.62 7.86
CA SER A 179 14.95 -19.24 8.08
C SER A 179 14.20 -18.24 7.19
N ILE A 180 13.82 -17.13 7.77
CA ILE A 180 13.23 -15.95 7.09
C ILE A 180 14.16 -14.73 7.16
N LYS A 181 15.42 -14.95 7.50
CA LYS A 181 16.41 -13.87 7.57
C LYS A 181 16.55 -13.22 6.18
N ASN A 182 16.50 -11.90 6.16
CA ASN A 182 16.56 -11.06 4.94
C ASN A 182 15.36 -11.21 3.98
N LEU A 183 14.19 -11.55 4.48
CA LEU A 183 12.95 -11.60 3.70
C LEU A 183 11.97 -10.47 4.06
#